data_d3ed609220198565d7f9884e1e7a97a6
#
_entry.id   d3ed609220198565d7f9884e1e7a97a6
#
_cell.length_a   1.000
_cell.length_b   1.000
_cell.length_c   1.000
_cell.angle_alpha   90.00
_cell.angle_beta   90.00
_cell.angle_gamma   90.00
#
_symmetry.space_group_name_H-M   'P 1'
#
loop_
_entity.id
_entity.type
_entity.pdbx_description
1 polymer ?
#
loop_
_entity_poly.entity_id
_entity_poly.type
_entity_poly.pdbx_seq_one_letter_code
_entity_poly.pdbx_strand_id
1 'polypeptide(L)'
;MERRLHATHPQPRFWRITRTGAELVIRSGAAGTPGAVSRIPCKSEEAAQKTFDGLVAQRLKDGFVDEAQAPSTLSVEAERELLKDDPERWLVFADSLLETGDPVRGELIGLQVKAAKRVRGSIGQQKAFIKGNYDALVGADLAGFHTQVTVDWRFGYARTLRIWSGPYTAPIGDVLEAALNSPASRFLERLEFGSPGTEGRYDAALRRLASLEWPAHLTTLALGEFDVAEAFKNESAWPRLDSLLALQPVAARLTGLEVRAALNTLGKGLVFPRLERLVLKPWRLDARLLTDLQSLDAPKLNTLSFTEEGVVGVTVSGWAGAIRRFLSHPGIKRLELRRTREGAALLALVGDVAGTLERVELIGTPASEVEHLRPLRASLKHVVFECPESAALARALEALGLTAEGPTEEALEAKKRKAKARAERAARRAAEDDDRYDGVVE
;
A
#
# COMPACT_ATOMS: atom_id res chain seq x y z
N MET A 1 -13.71 5.27 25.66
CA MET A 1 -12.62 6.23 25.94
C MET A 1 -11.33 5.45 26.10
N GLU A 2 -10.24 5.88 25.47
CA GLU A 2 -8.94 5.20 25.50
C GLU A 2 -7.81 6.20 25.78
N ARG A 3 -6.76 5.75 26.47
CA ARG A 3 -5.48 6.46 26.64
C ARG A 3 -4.34 5.50 26.43
N ARG A 4 -3.29 5.99 25.75
CA ARG A 4 -2.07 5.26 25.47
C ARG A 4 -0.89 6.03 26.05
N LEU A 5 -0.11 5.34 26.84
CA LEU A 5 1.06 5.92 27.49
C LEU A 5 2.27 5.05 27.17
N HIS A 6 3.43 5.68 27.02
CA HIS A 6 4.68 4.96 26.84
C HIS A 6 5.75 5.49 27.78
N ALA A 7 6.72 4.64 28.13
CA ALA A 7 7.92 5.02 28.86
C ALA A 7 9.14 4.50 28.08
N THR A 8 10.19 5.34 28.01
CA THR A 8 11.43 5.02 27.28
C THR A 8 12.54 4.53 28.18
N HIS A 9 12.49 4.83 29.50
CA HIS A 9 13.52 4.46 30.47
C HIS A 9 12.93 3.72 31.68
N PRO A 10 13.67 2.76 32.29
CA PRO A 10 14.95 2.18 31.88
C PRO A 10 14.81 1.19 30.71
N GLN A 11 13.62 0.70 30.42
CA GLN A 11 13.29 -0.15 29.28
C GLN A 11 12.01 0.36 28.61
N PRO A 12 11.92 0.36 27.29
CA PRO A 12 10.70 0.76 26.59
C PRO A 12 9.50 -0.07 27.03
N ARG A 13 8.46 0.60 27.49
CA ARG A 13 7.21 -0.03 27.96
C ARG A 13 6.01 0.72 27.41
N PHE A 14 4.94 -0.01 27.12
CA PHE A 14 3.66 0.56 26.79
C PHE A 14 2.62 0.26 27.86
N TRP A 15 1.65 1.16 27.98
CA TRP A 15 0.49 1.00 28.83
C TRP A 15 -0.73 1.63 28.17
N ARG A 16 -1.75 0.84 27.94
CA ARG A 16 -3.00 1.26 27.32
C ARG A 16 -4.14 0.97 28.26
N ILE A 17 -5.06 1.91 28.42
CA ILE A 17 -6.29 1.72 29.17
C ILE A 17 -7.48 2.11 28.30
N THR A 18 -8.47 1.25 28.23
CA THR A 18 -9.73 1.46 27.52
C THR A 18 -10.88 1.33 28.50
N ARG A 19 -11.80 2.31 28.49
CA ARG A 19 -13.05 2.26 29.25
C ARG A 19 -14.21 1.95 28.31
N THR A 20 -14.98 0.92 28.64
CA THR A 20 -16.21 0.52 27.95
C THR A 20 -17.31 0.35 29.00
N GLY A 21 -18.22 1.33 29.11
CA GLY A 21 -19.21 1.37 30.17
C GLY A 21 -18.55 1.38 31.56
N ALA A 22 -18.90 0.42 32.41
CA ALA A 22 -18.38 0.24 33.77
C ALA A 22 -17.17 -0.72 33.83
N GLU A 23 -16.53 -1.06 32.71
CA GLU A 23 -15.35 -1.91 32.66
C GLU A 23 -14.13 -1.14 32.14
N LEU A 24 -12.97 -1.39 32.77
CA LEU A 24 -11.66 -0.92 32.29
C LEU A 24 -10.85 -2.12 31.79
N VAL A 25 -10.29 -2.00 30.62
CA VAL A 25 -9.35 -2.97 30.07
C VAL A 25 -7.98 -2.31 30.00
N ILE A 26 -7.00 -2.89 30.68
CA ILE A 26 -5.62 -2.39 30.72
C ILE A 26 -4.76 -3.40 29.98
N ARG A 27 -3.98 -2.93 29.03
CA ARG A 27 -2.95 -3.69 28.35
C ARG A 27 -1.59 -3.04 28.62
N SER A 28 -0.62 -3.80 29.11
CA SER A 28 0.71 -3.28 29.41
C SER A 28 1.80 -4.33 29.24
N GLY A 29 3.00 -3.88 28.85
CA GLY A 29 4.12 -4.79 28.63
C GLY A 29 5.37 -4.07 28.19
N ALA A 30 6.42 -4.84 27.89
CA ALA A 30 7.56 -4.32 27.18
C ALA A 30 7.14 -3.90 25.76
N ALA A 31 7.73 -2.82 25.25
CA ALA A 31 7.49 -2.41 23.86
C ALA A 31 7.79 -3.58 22.92
N GLY A 32 6.91 -3.80 21.96
CA GLY A 32 7.04 -4.91 21.01
C GLY A 32 6.51 -6.27 21.46
N THR A 33 5.85 -6.35 22.61
CA THR A 33 5.19 -7.59 23.05
C THR A 33 3.67 -7.46 23.02
N PRO A 34 2.91 -8.56 22.96
CA PRO A 34 1.45 -8.51 23.08
C PRO A 34 0.96 -7.88 24.39
N GLY A 35 1.82 -7.84 25.41
CA GLY A 35 1.50 -7.34 26.73
C GLY A 35 0.52 -8.18 27.51
N ALA A 36 0.47 -7.96 28.83
CA ALA A 36 -0.51 -8.56 29.72
C ALA A 36 -1.81 -7.75 29.65
N VAL A 37 -2.95 -8.44 29.61
CA VAL A 37 -4.28 -7.84 29.66
C VAL A 37 -4.87 -8.03 31.05
N SER A 38 -5.32 -6.94 31.67
CA SER A 38 -6.04 -6.92 32.94
C SER A 38 -7.40 -6.25 32.73
N ARG A 39 -8.44 -6.77 33.38
CA ARG A 39 -9.79 -6.22 33.35
C ARG A 39 -10.21 -5.83 34.75
N ILE A 40 -10.76 -4.62 34.90
CA ILE A 40 -11.23 -4.08 36.17
C ILE A 40 -12.71 -3.74 36.02
N PRO A 41 -13.62 -4.55 36.57
CA PRO A 41 -15.03 -4.19 36.65
C PRO A 41 -15.24 -3.12 37.70
N CYS A 42 -16.00 -2.08 37.37
CA CYS A 42 -16.38 -1.00 38.27
C CYS A 42 -17.87 -1.05 38.60
N LYS A 43 -18.27 -0.44 39.73
CA LYS A 43 -19.68 -0.46 40.19
C LYS A 43 -20.60 0.40 39.34
N SER A 44 -20.07 1.43 38.68
CA SER A 44 -20.79 2.31 37.75
C SER A 44 -19.84 2.91 36.74
N GLU A 45 -20.38 3.58 35.71
CA GLU A 45 -19.58 4.31 34.73
C GLU A 45 -18.81 5.47 35.32
N GLU A 46 -19.39 6.15 36.32
CA GLU A 46 -18.70 7.25 37.04
C GLU A 46 -17.53 6.68 37.87
N ALA A 47 -17.71 5.54 38.53
CA ALA A 47 -16.64 4.89 39.25
C ALA A 47 -15.52 4.43 38.27
N ALA A 48 -15.90 3.92 37.09
CA ALA A 48 -14.95 3.58 36.07
C ALA A 48 -14.19 4.81 35.55
N GLN A 49 -14.86 5.93 35.32
CA GLN A 49 -14.22 7.20 34.93
C GLN A 49 -13.21 7.69 35.99
N LYS A 50 -13.61 7.71 37.25
CA LYS A 50 -12.73 8.13 38.34
C LYS A 50 -11.50 7.23 38.46
N THR A 51 -11.69 5.92 38.33
CA THR A 51 -10.60 4.96 38.39
C THR A 51 -9.69 5.10 37.15
N PHE A 52 -10.26 5.30 35.96
CA PHE A 52 -9.53 5.58 34.73
C PHE A 52 -8.61 6.79 34.88
N ASP A 53 -9.14 7.92 35.31
CA ASP A 53 -8.39 9.18 35.47
C ASP A 53 -7.27 9.01 36.52
N GLY A 54 -7.57 8.33 37.64
CA GLY A 54 -6.59 8.05 38.68
C GLY A 54 -5.42 7.19 38.19
N LEU A 55 -5.70 6.14 37.44
CA LEU A 55 -4.68 5.25 36.88
C LEU A 55 -3.82 5.97 35.82
N VAL A 56 -4.43 6.78 34.94
CA VAL A 56 -3.68 7.61 33.98
C VAL A 56 -2.78 8.60 34.71
N ALA A 57 -3.29 9.33 35.70
CA ALA A 57 -2.50 10.30 36.49
C ALA A 57 -1.32 9.62 37.20
N GLN A 58 -1.53 8.41 37.72
CA GLN A 58 -0.47 7.65 38.36
C GLN A 58 0.63 7.25 37.36
N ARG A 59 0.27 6.78 36.17
CA ARG A 59 1.24 6.41 35.14
C ARG A 59 2.05 7.59 34.63
N LEU A 60 1.43 8.74 34.46
CA LEU A 60 2.14 9.99 34.13
C LEU A 60 3.18 10.37 35.20
N LYS A 61 2.85 10.20 36.49
CA LYS A 61 3.80 10.38 37.61
C LYS A 61 4.92 9.34 37.59
N ASP A 62 4.65 8.12 37.13
CA ASP A 62 5.63 7.03 36.98
C ASP A 62 6.58 7.26 35.78
N GLY A 63 6.47 8.41 35.09
CA GLY A 63 7.34 8.78 33.96
C GLY A 63 6.86 8.26 32.60
N PHE A 64 5.61 7.78 32.51
CA PHE A 64 4.99 7.53 31.22
C PHE A 64 4.57 8.86 30.57
N VAL A 65 4.66 8.91 29.24
CA VAL A 65 4.23 10.05 28.42
C VAL A 65 2.95 9.66 27.67
N ASP A 66 1.99 10.57 27.65
CA ASP A 66 0.72 10.36 26.94
C ASP A 66 0.90 10.55 25.43
N GLU A 67 0.62 9.50 24.65
CA GLU A 67 0.68 9.55 23.18
C GLU A 67 -0.39 10.50 22.59
N ALA A 68 -1.48 10.77 23.32
CA ALA A 68 -2.52 11.68 22.87
C ALA A 68 -2.14 13.18 23.06
N GLN A 69 -1.07 13.46 23.79
CA GLN A 69 -0.56 14.82 23.98
C GLN A 69 0.55 15.23 23.02
N ALA A 70 0.83 14.41 21.98
CA ALA A 70 1.64 14.91 20.89
C ALA A 70 0.85 16.04 20.20
N PRO A 71 1.20 17.32 20.42
CA PRO A 71 0.38 18.40 19.94
C PRO A 71 0.58 18.56 18.46
N SER A 72 -0.42 18.27 17.71
CA SER A 72 -0.48 18.77 16.35
C SER A 72 -1.91 19.18 16.08
N THR A 73 -2.14 20.42 16.37
CA THR A 73 -3.34 21.18 16.09
C THR A 73 -3.42 21.65 14.64
N LEU A 74 -2.78 20.95 13.71
CA LEU A 74 -2.99 21.25 12.30
C LEU A 74 -4.42 20.91 11.92
N SER A 75 -5.10 21.85 11.28
CA SER A 75 -6.38 21.54 10.65
C SER A 75 -6.17 20.54 9.50
N VAL A 76 -7.21 19.79 9.13
CA VAL A 76 -7.17 18.86 7.98
C VAL A 76 -6.75 19.58 6.71
N GLU A 77 -7.12 20.84 6.56
CA GLU A 77 -6.72 21.71 5.43
C GLU A 77 -5.24 22.00 5.44
N ALA A 78 -4.67 22.31 6.59
CA ALA A 78 -3.23 22.53 6.73
C ALA A 78 -2.43 21.24 6.47
N GLU A 79 -2.94 20.08 6.90
CA GLU A 79 -2.35 18.79 6.57
C GLU A 79 -2.38 18.50 5.06
N ARG A 80 -3.48 18.80 4.38
CA ARG A 80 -3.56 18.67 2.92
C ARG A 80 -2.56 19.57 2.20
N GLU A 81 -2.29 20.75 2.72
CA GLU A 81 -1.27 21.62 2.15
C GLU A 81 0.14 21.06 2.30
N LEU A 82 0.45 20.39 3.43
CA LEU A 82 1.72 19.69 3.61
C LEU A 82 1.87 18.51 2.62
N LEU A 83 0.78 17.82 2.31
CA LEU A 83 0.79 16.71 1.35
C LEU A 83 1.10 17.13 -0.10
N LYS A 84 1.07 18.42 -0.42
CA LYS A 84 1.50 18.95 -1.74
C LYS A 84 3.02 18.91 -1.96
N ASP A 85 3.77 18.35 -0.99
CA ASP A 85 5.20 18.07 -1.10
C ASP A 85 6.12 19.29 -1.22
N ASP A 86 5.72 20.42 -0.67
CA ASP A 86 6.58 21.60 -0.57
C ASP A 86 7.59 21.43 0.59
N PRO A 87 8.90 21.23 0.33
CA PRO A 87 9.88 21.01 1.38
C PRO A 87 10.00 22.17 2.38
N GLU A 88 9.72 23.40 1.97
CA GLU A 88 9.84 24.57 2.84
C GLU A 88 8.71 24.58 3.89
N ARG A 89 7.51 24.19 3.50
CA ARG A 89 6.38 24.03 4.45
C ARG A 89 6.65 22.96 5.48
N TRP A 90 7.29 21.86 5.05
CA TRP A 90 7.69 20.78 5.96
C TRP A 90 8.76 21.24 6.95
N LEU A 91 9.67 22.15 6.59
CA LEU A 91 10.62 22.73 7.55
C LEU A 91 9.93 23.58 8.60
N VAL A 92 8.97 24.43 8.19
CA VAL A 92 8.18 25.21 9.16
C VAL A 92 7.43 24.29 10.14
N PHE A 93 6.88 23.19 9.63
CA PHE A 93 6.22 22.23 10.49
C PHE A 93 7.22 21.48 11.39
N ALA A 94 8.42 21.16 10.90
CA ALA A 94 9.49 20.58 11.71
C ALA A 94 9.90 21.46 12.87
N ASP A 95 10.04 22.77 12.66
CA ASP A 95 10.34 23.74 13.73
C ASP A 95 9.23 23.72 14.81
N SER A 96 7.97 23.70 14.39
CA SER A 96 6.86 23.54 15.31
C SER A 96 6.92 22.22 16.12
N LEU A 97 7.33 21.10 15.52
CA LEU A 97 7.48 19.84 16.23
C LEU A 97 8.63 19.88 17.24
N LEU A 98 9.73 20.57 16.93
CA LEU A 98 10.85 20.79 17.85
C LEU A 98 10.40 21.54 19.12
N GLU A 99 9.51 22.54 18.95
CA GLU A 99 8.96 23.33 20.06
C GLU A 99 7.89 22.59 20.86
N THR A 100 7.10 21.73 20.20
CA THR A 100 5.91 21.11 20.78
C THR A 100 6.12 19.69 21.31
N GLY A 101 7.36 19.16 21.28
CA GLY A 101 7.74 17.94 21.98
C GLY A 101 7.92 16.69 21.14
N ASP A 102 7.99 16.79 19.79
CA ASP A 102 8.41 15.67 18.91
C ASP A 102 9.71 16.03 18.15
N PRO A 103 10.84 16.22 18.87
CA PRO A 103 12.10 16.64 18.26
C PRO A 103 12.66 15.57 17.30
N VAL A 104 12.42 14.30 17.58
CA VAL A 104 12.88 13.19 16.74
C VAL A 104 12.27 13.28 15.35
N ARG A 105 10.99 13.57 15.27
CA ARG A 105 10.29 13.72 14.00
C ARG A 105 10.69 15.00 13.27
N GLY A 106 10.81 16.11 14.01
CA GLY A 106 11.30 17.38 13.46
C GLY A 106 12.68 17.24 12.81
N GLU A 107 13.62 16.56 13.48
CA GLU A 107 14.96 16.29 12.94
C GLU A 107 14.90 15.40 11.69
N LEU A 108 14.08 14.34 11.69
CA LEU A 108 13.90 13.48 10.51
C LEU A 108 13.37 14.26 9.32
N ILE A 109 12.40 15.15 9.51
CA ILE A 109 11.92 16.03 8.43
C ILE A 109 13.08 16.85 7.85
N GLY A 110 13.88 17.49 8.70
CA GLY A 110 15.05 18.26 8.26
C GLY A 110 16.05 17.44 7.44
N LEU A 111 16.33 16.20 7.86
CA LEU A 111 17.19 15.26 7.12
C LEU A 111 16.59 14.88 5.76
N GLN A 112 15.27 14.67 5.70
CA GLN A 112 14.58 14.30 4.48
C GLN A 112 14.51 15.46 3.47
N VAL A 113 14.33 16.69 3.97
CA VAL A 113 14.41 17.88 3.10
C VAL A 113 15.82 18.04 2.53
N LYS A 114 16.87 17.83 3.32
CA LYS A 114 18.26 17.81 2.82
C LYS A 114 18.46 16.72 1.76
N ALA A 115 17.89 15.54 1.97
CA ALA A 115 17.95 14.44 1.00
C ALA A 115 17.21 14.78 -0.31
N ALA A 116 16.04 15.42 -0.23
CA ALA A 116 15.28 15.88 -1.38
C ALA A 116 16.05 16.95 -2.19
N LYS A 117 16.79 17.83 -1.50
CA LYS A 117 17.70 18.82 -2.09
C LYS A 117 19.04 18.19 -2.56
N ARG A 118 19.18 16.87 -2.51
CA ARG A 118 20.38 16.11 -2.93
C ARG A 118 21.67 16.50 -2.23
N VAL A 119 21.61 16.93 -0.98
CA VAL A 119 22.81 17.24 -0.19
C VAL A 119 23.61 15.94 0.00
N ARG A 120 24.92 16.02 -0.23
CA ARG A 120 25.83 14.87 -0.15
C ARG A 120 25.78 14.22 1.23
N GLY A 121 25.60 12.90 1.27
CA GLY A 121 25.55 12.11 2.50
C GLY A 121 24.23 12.10 3.25
N SER A 122 23.26 12.98 2.91
CA SER A 122 21.98 13.10 3.62
C SER A 122 21.14 11.83 3.62
N ILE A 123 21.17 11.05 2.53
CA ILE A 123 20.47 9.75 2.45
C ILE A 123 21.01 8.76 3.47
N GLY A 124 22.32 8.69 3.63
CA GLY A 124 22.96 7.83 4.64
C GLY A 124 22.60 8.27 6.07
N GLN A 125 22.67 9.57 6.33
CA GLN A 125 22.28 10.14 7.63
C GLN A 125 20.81 9.87 7.96
N GLN A 126 19.90 10.07 7.01
CA GLN A 126 18.48 9.75 7.16
C GLN A 126 18.26 8.28 7.53
N LYS A 127 18.89 7.34 6.82
CA LYS A 127 18.74 5.91 7.10
C LYS A 127 19.27 5.53 8.49
N ALA A 128 20.43 6.05 8.87
CA ALA A 128 20.99 5.83 10.19
C ALA A 128 20.12 6.41 11.30
N PHE A 129 19.58 7.61 11.08
CA PHE A 129 18.69 8.28 12.02
C PHE A 129 17.39 7.50 12.23
N ILE A 130 16.72 7.06 11.14
CA ILE A 130 15.51 6.23 11.21
C ILE A 130 15.80 4.93 11.97
N LYS A 131 16.91 4.26 11.67
CA LYS A 131 17.30 3.02 12.36
C LYS A 131 17.49 3.23 13.86
N GLY A 132 18.14 4.32 14.27
CA GLY A 132 18.41 4.63 15.68
C GLY A 132 17.18 5.11 16.47
N ASN A 133 16.16 5.61 15.79
CA ASN A 133 14.97 6.21 16.41
C ASN A 133 13.66 5.53 15.97
N TYR A 134 13.72 4.31 15.45
CA TYR A 134 12.56 3.65 14.84
C TYR A 134 11.38 3.58 15.79
N ASP A 135 11.59 3.13 17.02
CA ASP A 135 10.52 2.95 18.02
C ASP A 135 9.84 4.28 18.37
N ALA A 136 10.62 5.35 18.50
CA ALA A 136 10.09 6.69 18.77
C ALA A 136 9.26 7.22 17.60
N LEU A 137 9.67 6.90 16.36
CA LEU A 137 8.99 7.36 15.15
C LEU A 137 7.68 6.62 14.89
N VAL A 138 7.64 5.29 15.10
CA VAL A 138 6.46 4.47 14.81
C VAL A 138 5.55 4.24 16.02
N GLY A 139 6.02 4.51 17.21
CA GLY A 139 5.35 4.18 18.47
C GLY A 139 5.57 2.71 18.89
N ALA A 140 5.43 2.45 20.18
CA ALA A 140 5.76 1.17 20.80
C ALA A 140 4.95 -0.01 20.25
N ASP A 141 3.67 0.22 19.94
CA ASP A 141 2.78 -0.83 19.44
C ASP A 141 3.25 -1.34 18.07
N LEU A 142 3.60 -0.44 17.14
CA LEU A 142 4.04 -0.83 15.81
C LEU A 142 5.50 -1.30 15.78
N ALA A 143 6.34 -0.78 16.66
CA ALA A 143 7.75 -1.17 16.77
C ALA A 143 7.91 -2.68 17.01
N GLY A 144 6.96 -3.30 17.74
CA GLY A 144 6.93 -4.72 17.97
C GLY A 144 6.74 -5.59 16.72
N PHE A 145 6.27 -5.01 15.68
CA PHE A 145 6.04 -5.67 14.39
C PHE A 145 7.07 -5.26 13.32
N HIS A 146 8.23 -4.75 13.73
CA HIS A 146 9.25 -4.20 12.82
C HIS A 146 9.70 -5.19 11.72
N THR A 147 9.63 -6.50 11.97
CA THR A 147 9.94 -7.53 10.96
C THR A 147 8.81 -7.78 9.97
N GLN A 148 7.60 -7.31 10.26
CA GLN A 148 6.40 -7.51 9.44
C GLN A 148 5.93 -6.23 8.74
N VAL A 149 6.60 -5.10 9.01
CA VAL A 149 6.19 -3.80 8.50
C VAL A 149 7.36 -3.13 7.80
N THR A 150 7.12 -2.68 6.58
CA THR A 150 8.01 -1.75 5.88
C THR A 150 7.34 -0.39 5.79
N VAL A 151 8.08 0.65 6.15
CA VAL A 151 7.63 2.03 6.12
C VAL A 151 8.35 2.77 5.00
N ASP A 152 7.58 3.35 4.09
CA ASP A 152 8.09 4.36 3.17
C ASP A 152 7.93 5.73 3.83
N TRP A 153 9.06 6.27 4.24
CA TRP A 153 9.14 7.50 5.02
C TRP A 153 9.15 8.74 4.14
N ARG A 154 8.25 9.66 4.41
CA ARG A 154 8.24 10.97 3.79
C ARG A 154 7.99 12.06 4.81
N PHE A 155 8.94 12.99 4.91
CA PHE A 155 8.90 14.11 5.84
C PHE A 155 8.46 13.72 7.27
N GLY A 156 9.18 12.72 7.83
CA GLY A 156 8.97 12.27 9.21
C GLY A 156 7.78 11.33 9.43
N TYR A 157 6.97 11.05 8.41
CA TYR A 157 5.76 10.22 8.49
C TYR A 157 5.80 9.08 7.48
N ALA A 158 4.99 8.06 7.73
CA ALA A 158 4.74 6.99 6.78
C ALA A 158 3.82 7.52 5.68
N ARG A 159 4.29 7.48 4.44
CA ARG A 159 3.45 7.67 3.26
C ARG A 159 2.79 6.38 2.83
N THR A 160 3.58 5.31 2.84
CA THR A 160 3.12 3.95 2.56
C THR A 160 3.53 3.04 3.71
N LEU A 161 2.60 2.22 4.16
CA LEU A 161 2.88 1.09 5.03
C LEU A 161 2.63 -0.19 4.26
N ARG A 162 3.61 -1.09 4.27
CA ARG A 162 3.46 -2.45 3.78
C ARG A 162 3.51 -3.40 4.96
N ILE A 163 2.49 -4.24 5.08
CA ILE A 163 2.34 -5.23 6.15
C ILE A 163 2.32 -6.60 5.51
N TRP A 164 3.08 -7.54 6.07
CA TRP A 164 3.03 -8.95 5.65
C TRP A 164 3.04 -9.89 6.85
N SER A 165 2.68 -11.13 6.61
CA SER A 165 2.73 -12.20 7.59
C SER A 165 3.56 -13.36 7.05
N GLY A 166 4.27 -14.01 7.93
CA GLY A 166 5.06 -15.23 7.66
C GLY A 166 4.58 -16.42 8.50
N PRO A 167 5.25 -17.56 8.41
CA PRO A 167 4.82 -18.78 9.11
C PRO A 167 4.77 -18.68 10.63
N TYR A 168 5.60 -17.81 11.22
CA TYR A 168 5.75 -17.69 12.68
C TYR A 168 5.53 -16.27 13.18
N THR A 169 4.82 -15.46 12.42
CA THR A 169 4.56 -14.06 12.74
C THR A 169 3.07 -13.83 12.97
N ALA A 170 2.72 -12.66 13.50
CA ALA A 170 1.34 -12.31 13.74
C ALA A 170 0.53 -12.24 12.43
N PRO A 171 -0.76 -12.58 12.43
CA PRO A 171 -1.64 -12.33 11.31
C PRO A 171 -1.68 -10.85 10.93
N ILE A 172 -1.88 -10.53 9.64
CA ILE A 172 -1.98 -9.13 9.17
C ILE A 172 -3.02 -8.35 9.98
N GLY A 173 -4.14 -8.99 10.33
CA GLY A 173 -5.21 -8.36 11.09
C GLY A 173 -4.78 -7.80 12.45
N ASP A 174 -3.84 -8.45 13.12
CA ASP A 174 -3.33 -8.03 14.44
C ASP A 174 -2.35 -6.86 14.30
N VAL A 175 -1.60 -6.82 13.21
CA VAL A 175 -0.64 -5.74 12.91
C VAL A 175 -1.37 -4.47 12.47
N LEU A 176 -2.53 -4.60 11.83
CA LEU A 176 -3.30 -3.48 11.26
C LEU A 176 -3.65 -2.41 12.29
N GLU A 177 -4.10 -2.82 13.47
CA GLU A 177 -4.48 -1.87 14.52
C GLU A 177 -3.28 -1.05 14.97
N ALA A 178 -2.15 -1.70 15.22
CA ALA A 178 -0.90 -1.01 15.56
C ALA A 178 -0.44 -0.08 14.43
N ALA A 179 -0.56 -0.54 13.17
CA ALA A 179 -0.15 0.22 12.01
C ALA A 179 -1.00 1.48 11.79
N LEU A 180 -2.33 1.37 11.84
CA LEU A 180 -3.22 2.52 11.60
C LEU A 180 -3.20 3.53 12.76
N ASN A 181 -2.97 3.06 13.99
CA ASN A 181 -2.88 3.90 15.18
C ASN A 181 -1.45 4.43 15.45
N SER A 182 -0.48 4.07 14.63
CA SER A 182 0.89 4.56 14.75
C SER A 182 0.97 6.08 14.59
N PRO A 183 1.75 6.80 15.40
CA PRO A 183 2.01 8.21 15.18
C PRO A 183 2.60 8.50 13.78
N ALA A 184 3.31 7.53 13.20
CA ALA A 184 3.83 7.64 11.85
C ALA A 184 2.73 7.70 10.79
N SER A 185 1.53 7.14 11.07
CA SER A 185 0.46 6.95 10.08
C SER A 185 -0.43 8.18 9.88
N ARG A 186 -0.15 9.28 10.57
CA ARG A 186 -0.93 10.53 10.47
C ARG A 186 -1.16 10.98 9.03
N PHE A 187 -0.11 10.90 8.18
CA PHE A 187 -0.14 11.27 6.76
C PHE A 187 -0.09 10.04 5.84
N LEU A 188 -0.55 8.90 6.32
CA LEU A 188 -0.58 7.67 5.53
C LEU A 188 -1.56 7.80 4.37
N GLU A 189 -1.06 7.62 3.14
CA GLU A 189 -1.85 7.68 1.92
C GLU A 189 -2.15 6.29 1.36
N ARG A 190 -1.23 5.33 1.58
CA ARG A 190 -1.28 4.01 0.98
C ARG A 190 -0.98 2.91 1.99
N LEU A 191 -1.85 1.91 2.02
CA LEU A 191 -1.65 0.68 2.79
C LEU A 191 -1.49 -0.50 1.84
N GLU A 192 -0.45 -1.29 2.04
CA GLU A 192 -0.16 -2.46 1.21
C GLU A 192 -0.15 -3.73 2.07
N PHE A 193 -0.86 -4.75 1.62
CA PHE A 193 -0.77 -6.08 2.19
C PHE A 193 0.14 -6.95 1.34
N GLY A 194 1.24 -7.42 1.91
CA GLY A 194 2.09 -8.45 1.33
C GLY A 194 1.52 -9.85 1.54
N SER A 195 2.37 -10.84 1.71
CA SER A 195 1.93 -12.22 1.97
C SER A 195 1.02 -12.28 3.21
N PRO A 196 -0.14 -12.97 3.13
CA PRO A 196 -1.01 -13.19 4.28
C PRO A 196 -0.56 -14.33 5.21
N GLY A 197 0.64 -14.87 5.02
CA GLY A 197 1.22 -15.95 5.82
C GLY A 197 0.61 -17.32 5.52
N THR A 198 0.60 -18.19 6.54
CA THR A 198 0.14 -19.59 6.40
C THR A 198 -1.34 -19.74 6.06
N GLU A 199 -2.16 -18.78 6.44
CA GLU A 199 -3.58 -18.80 6.08
C GLU A 199 -3.80 -18.61 4.58
N GLY A 200 -2.86 -17.94 3.90
CA GLY A 200 -2.92 -17.69 2.47
C GLY A 200 -4.11 -16.83 2.03
N ARG A 201 -4.80 -16.12 2.96
CA ARG A 201 -6.08 -15.42 2.69
C ARG A 201 -6.10 -14.02 3.29
N TYR A 202 -6.76 -13.09 2.57
CA TYR A 202 -6.94 -11.70 3.04
C TYR A 202 -8.29 -11.43 3.72
N ASP A 203 -9.25 -12.36 3.65
CA ASP A 203 -10.64 -12.09 4.05
C ASP A 203 -10.78 -11.62 5.50
N ALA A 204 -10.04 -12.22 6.43
CA ALA A 204 -10.03 -11.80 7.84
C ALA A 204 -9.40 -10.43 8.02
N ALA A 205 -8.27 -10.18 7.36
CA ALA A 205 -7.56 -8.90 7.40
C ALA A 205 -8.43 -7.76 6.83
N LEU A 206 -9.17 -7.99 5.73
CA LEU A 206 -10.08 -6.99 5.17
C LEU A 206 -11.27 -6.69 6.07
N ARG A 207 -11.87 -7.71 6.70
CA ARG A 207 -12.93 -7.48 7.71
C ARG A 207 -12.42 -6.67 8.90
N ARG A 208 -11.20 -6.98 9.38
CA ARG A 208 -10.57 -6.21 10.45
C ARG A 208 -10.30 -4.78 10.02
N LEU A 209 -9.72 -4.58 8.85
CA LEU A 209 -9.45 -3.26 8.28
C LEU A 209 -10.72 -2.41 8.17
N ALA A 210 -11.83 -3.00 7.71
CA ALA A 210 -13.11 -2.31 7.58
C ALA A 210 -13.75 -1.90 8.92
N SER A 211 -13.36 -2.54 10.03
CA SER A 211 -13.83 -2.23 11.38
C SER A 211 -12.97 -1.22 12.13
N LEU A 212 -11.80 -0.85 11.60
CA LEU A 212 -10.88 0.09 12.24
C LEU A 212 -11.12 1.52 11.76
N GLU A 213 -10.72 2.49 12.58
CA GLU A 213 -10.65 3.88 12.16
C GLU A 213 -9.46 4.07 11.23
N TRP A 214 -9.70 4.72 10.09
CA TRP A 214 -8.66 4.97 9.09
C TRP A 214 -8.03 6.34 9.29
N PRO A 215 -6.72 6.48 9.12
CA PRO A 215 -6.06 7.77 9.01
C PRO A 215 -6.75 8.65 7.96
N ALA A 216 -6.80 9.96 8.21
CA ALA A 216 -7.60 10.89 7.40
C ALA A 216 -7.22 10.86 5.90
N HIS A 217 -5.95 10.62 5.60
CA HIS A 217 -5.38 10.68 4.25
C HIS A 217 -5.25 9.32 3.58
N LEU A 218 -5.57 8.21 4.27
CA LEU A 218 -5.53 6.87 3.66
C LEU A 218 -6.63 6.71 2.64
N THR A 219 -6.24 6.64 1.37
CA THR A 219 -7.15 6.54 0.22
C THR A 219 -6.78 5.43 -0.75
N THR A 220 -5.61 4.81 -0.59
CA THR A 220 -5.17 3.74 -1.48
C THR A 220 -4.90 2.45 -0.71
N LEU A 221 -5.48 1.36 -1.20
CA LEU A 221 -5.26 0.02 -0.69
C LEU A 221 -4.66 -0.86 -1.78
N ALA A 222 -3.59 -1.58 -1.45
CA ALA A 222 -3.00 -2.58 -2.33
C ALA A 222 -2.94 -3.94 -1.63
N LEU A 223 -3.41 -4.98 -2.29
CA LEU A 223 -3.45 -6.36 -1.81
C LEU A 223 -2.52 -7.20 -2.68
N GLY A 224 -1.56 -7.87 -2.07
CA GLY A 224 -0.54 -8.69 -2.73
C GLY A 224 0.77 -7.96 -2.98
N GLU A 225 1.84 -8.72 -3.14
CA GLU A 225 3.15 -8.18 -3.45
C GLU A 225 3.26 -7.85 -4.94
N PHE A 226 3.34 -6.57 -5.27
CA PHE A 226 3.38 -6.10 -6.65
C PHE A 226 4.79 -6.10 -7.25
N ASP A 227 5.83 -6.12 -6.42
CA ASP A 227 7.22 -5.97 -6.86
C ASP A 227 8.00 -7.29 -7.05
N VAL A 228 7.43 -8.41 -6.64
CA VAL A 228 8.14 -9.71 -6.68
C VAL A 228 7.67 -10.55 -7.86
N ALA A 229 8.28 -10.35 -9.02
CA ALA A 229 7.94 -11.06 -10.26
C ALA A 229 8.19 -12.58 -10.23
N GLU A 230 8.93 -13.09 -9.24
CA GLU A 230 9.35 -14.50 -9.19
C GLU A 230 8.79 -15.32 -8.03
N ALA A 231 8.28 -14.70 -6.98
CA ALA A 231 7.90 -15.42 -5.75
C ALA A 231 6.66 -16.33 -5.92
N PHE A 232 5.89 -16.15 -6.97
CA PHE A 232 4.61 -16.84 -7.15
C PHE A 232 4.51 -17.57 -8.48
N LYS A 233 5.33 -18.59 -8.67
CA LYS A 233 5.27 -19.45 -9.88
C LYS A 233 4.11 -20.44 -9.85
N ASN A 234 3.52 -20.70 -8.70
CA ASN A 234 2.46 -21.70 -8.50
C ASN A 234 1.18 -21.06 -7.95
N GLU A 235 0.03 -21.57 -8.37
CA GLU A 235 -1.30 -21.13 -7.90
C GLU A 235 -1.44 -21.19 -6.37
N SER A 236 -0.87 -22.20 -5.74
CA SER A 236 -0.90 -22.38 -4.28
C SER A 236 -0.15 -21.29 -3.50
N ALA A 237 0.75 -20.56 -4.15
CA ALA A 237 1.51 -19.48 -3.55
C ALA A 237 0.79 -18.12 -3.67
N TRP A 238 -0.30 -18.04 -4.44
CA TRP A 238 -1.07 -16.81 -4.56
C TRP A 238 -1.97 -16.60 -3.35
N PRO A 239 -1.95 -15.42 -2.76
CA PRO A 239 -2.90 -15.06 -1.74
C PRO A 239 -4.32 -15.21 -2.27
N ARG A 240 -5.20 -15.78 -1.44
CA ARG A 240 -6.61 -15.96 -1.81
C ARG A 240 -7.46 -14.81 -1.25
N LEU A 241 -8.45 -14.46 -2.01
CA LEU A 241 -9.46 -13.49 -1.63
C LEU A 241 -10.81 -13.94 -2.16
N ASP A 242 -11.76 -14.17 -1.27
CA ASP A 242 -13.08 -14.60 -1.70
C ASP A 242 -13.82 -13.45 -2.37
N SER A 243 -13.79 -12.26 -1.78
CA SER A 243 -14.55 -11.12 -2.29
C SER A 243 -14.02 -9.80 -1.70
N LEU A 244 -14.26 -8.71 -2.42
CA LEU A 244 -13.99 -7.34 -1.95
C LEU A 244 -15.16 -6.75 -1.14
N LEU A 245 -16.26 -7.48 -0.94
CA LEU A 245 -17.44 -6.98 -0.20
C LEU A 245 -17.10 -6.51 1.22
N ALA A 246 -16.09 -7.09 1.85
CA ALA A 246 -15.61 -6.66 3.16
C ALA A 246 -15.15 -5.18 3.16
N LEU A 247 -14.81 -4.61 2.01
CA LEU A 247 -14.38 -3.21 1.88
C LEU A 247 -15.56 -2.23 1.73
N GLN A 248 -16.80 -2.70 1.57
CA GLN A 248 -17.95 -1.82 1.34
C GLN A 248 -18.10 -0.70 2.40
N PRO A 249 -17.86 -0.95 3.73
CA PRO A 249 -17.95 0.11 4.74
C PRO A 249 -16.96 1.26 4.53
N VAL A 250 -15.82 1.00 3.89
CA VAL A 250 -14.73 1.97 3.68
C VAL A 250 -14.57 2.38 2.22
N ALA A 251 -15.39 1.82 1.33
CA ALA A 251 -15.30 2.03 -0.13
C ALA A 251 -15.40 3.51 -0.53
N ALA A 252 -16.17 4.32 0.21
CA ALA A 252 -16.31 5.75 -0.05
C ALA A 252 -15.03 6.56 0.18
N ARG A 253 -14.03 5.99 0.84
CA ARG A 253 -12.73 6.64 1.09
C ARG A 253 -11.70 6.31 0.01
N LEU A 254 -11.85 5.19 -0.69
CA LEU A 254 -10.87 4.69 -1.63
C LEU A 254 -10.88 5.47 -2.94
N THR A 255 -9.71 5.99 -3.32
CA THR A 255 -9.43 6.55 -4.65
C THR A 255 -8.57 5.58 -5.47
N GLY A 256 -7.79 4.72 -4.82
CA GLY A 256 -6.97 3.69 -5.45
C GLY A 256 -7.19 2.31 -4.84
N LEU A 257 -7.38 1.31 -5.70
CA LEU A 257 -7.47 -0.09 -5.29
C LEU A 257 -6.63 -0.96 -6.22
N GLU A 258 -5.69 -1.70 -5.65
CA GLU A 258 -4.83 -2.64 -6.37
C GLU A 258 -4.99 -4.02 -5.75
N VAL A 259 -5.30 -5.02 -6.57
CA VAL A 259 -5.54 -6.39 -6.10
C VAL A 259 -4.70 -7.36 -6.92
N ARG A 260 -3.78 -8.04 -6.26
CA ARG A 260 -3.02 -9.17 -6.75
C ARG A 260 -3.33 -10.38 -5.87
N ALA A 261 -4.28 -11.18 -6.28
CA ALA A 261 -4.74 -12.33 -5.52
C ALA A 261 -5.41 -13.36 -6.44
N ALA A 262 -5.53 -14.58 -5.96
CA ALA A 262 -6.50 -15.55 -6.50
C ALA A 262 -7.89 -15.10 -6.04
N LEU A 263 -8.49 -14.21 -6.83
CA LEU A 263 -9.76 -13.55 -6.53
C LEU A 263 -10.91 -14.35 -7.13
N ASN A 264 -11.84 -14.81 -6.30
CA ASN A 264 -12.98 -15.60 -6.74
C ASN A 264 -14.10 -14.73 -7.33
N THR A 265 -14.35 -13.57 -6.72
CA THR A 265 -15.38 -12.61 -7.13
C THR A 265 -15.01 -11.21 -6.63
N LEU A 266 -15.43 -10.16 -7.33
CA LEU A 266 -15.37 -8.81 -6.75
C LEU A 266 -16.44 -8.64 -5.66
N GLY A 267 -17.57 -9.30 -5.84
CA GLY A 267 -18.77 -9.11 -5.04
C GLY A 267 -19.81 -8.26 -5.76
N LYS A 268 -21.01 -8.79 -5.88
CA LYS A 268 -22.12 -8.13 -6.57
C LYS A 268 -22.57 -6.90 -5.79
N GLY A 269 -22.77 -5.78 -6.50
CA GLY A 269 -23.30 -4.55 -5.93
C GLY A 269 -22.28 -3.70 -5.16
N LEU A 270 -20.98 -3.92 -5.36
CA LEU A 270 -19.93 -3.05 -4.84
C LEU A 270 -20.05 -1.64 -5.42
N VAL A 271 -19.97 -0.64 -4.52
CA VAL A 271 -20.04 0.79 -4.87
C VAL A 271 -18.78 1.48 -4.34
N PHE A 272 -18.00 2.05 -5.25
CA PHE A 272 -16.81 2.84 -4.92
C PHE A 272 -16.94 4.27 -5.47
N PRO A 273 -17.62 5.16 -4.78
CA PRO A 273 -18.05 6.47 -5.34
C PRO A 273 -16.88 7.42 -5.64
N ARG A 274 -15.69 7.13 -5.10
CA ARG A 274 -14.49 7.96 -5.27
C ARG A 274 -13.35 7.25 -5.97
N LEU A 275 -13.51 5.99 -6.37
CA LEU A 275 -12.43 5.21 -6.97
C LEU A 275 -12.05 5.79 -8.33
N GLU A 276 -10.80 6.18 -8.45
CA GLU A 276 -10.21 6.75 -9.66
C GLU A 276 -9.30 5.74 -10.38
N ARG A 277 -8.66 4.85 -9.62
CA ARG A 277 -7.73 3.85 -10.14
C ARG A 277 -8.09 2.45 -9.62
N LEU A 278 -8.28 1.51 -10.54
CA LEU A 278 -8.44 0.09 -10.25
C LEU A 278 -7.36 -0.71 -10.98
N VAL A 279 -6.57 -1.46 -10.21
CA VAL A 279 -5.56 -2.38 -10.73
C VAL A 279 -5.92 -3.79 -10.33
N LEU A 280 -6.11 -4.67 -11.30
CA LEU A 280 -6.41 -6.07 -11.09
C LEU A 280 -5.30 -6.92 -11.70
N LYS A 281 -4.71 -7.76 -10.86
CA LYS A 281 -3.71 -8.79 -11.23
C LYS A 281 -4.21 -10.13 -10.70
N PRO A 282 -5.30 -10.67 -11.23
CA PRO A 282 -5.83 -11.94 -10.78
C PRO A 282 -4.94 -13.09 -11.27
N TRP A 283 -4.84 -14.16 -10.50
CA TRP A 283 -4.23 -15.41 -10.96
C TRP A 283 -4.99 -15.99 -12.15
N ARG A 284 -6.32 -15.95 -12.08
CA ARG A 284 -7.24 -16.36 -13.14
C ARG A 284 -8.32 -15.32 -13.31
N LEU A 285 -8.68 -15.09 -14.55
CA LEU A 285 -9.90 -14.39 -14.89
C LEU A 285 -10.95 -15.41 -15.30
N ASP A 286 -12.01 -15.47 -14.51
CA ASP A 286 -13.16 -16.29 -14.86
C ASP A 286 -14.37 -15.43 -15.27
N ALA A 287 -15.39 -16.09 -15.80
CA ALA A 287 -16.61 -15.41 -16.26
C ALA A 287 -17.36 -14.70 -15.10
N ARG A 288 -17.21 -15.18 -13.86
CA ARG A 288 -17.83 -14.58 -12.69
C ARG A 288 -17.18 -13.24 -12.36
N LEU A 289 -15.86 -13.19 -12.30
CA LEU A 289 -15.13 -11.95 -12.05
C LEU A 289 -15.44 -10.89 -13.11
N LEU A 290 -15.55 -11.30 -14.37
CA LEU A 290 -15.93 -10.40 -15.47
C LEU A 290 -17.39 -9.89 -15.33
N THR A 291 -18.31 -10.74 -14.89
CA THR A 291 -19.70 -10.35 -14.62
C THR A 291 -19.77 -9.35 -13.46
N ASP A 292 -18.97 -9.58 -12.41
CA ASP A 292 -18.91 -8.66 -11.26
C ASP A 292 -18.33 -7.31 -11.67
N LEU A 293 -17.28 -7.30 -12.50
CA LEU A 293 -16.73 -6.07 -13.08
C LEU A 293 -17.78 -5.27 -13.83
N GLN A 294 -18.67 -5.93 -14.57
CA GLN A 294 -19.78 -5.27 -15.25
C GLN A 294 -20.79 -4.62 -14.29
N SER A 295 -20.91 -5.13 -13.07
CA SER A 295 -21.82 -4.61 -12.04
C SER A 295 -21.18 -3.62 -11.07
N LEU A 296 -19.87 -3.38 -11.17
CA LEU A 296 -19.15 -2.44 -10.32
C LEU A 296 -19.62 -1.00 -10.56
N ASP A 297 -20.04 -0.34 -9.50
CA ASP A 297 -20.39 1.09 -9.54
C ASP A 297 -19.19 1.92 -9.06
N ALA A 298 -18.47 2.53 -10.01
CA ALA A 298 -17.30 3.36 -9.77
C ALA A 298 -17.31 4.59 -10.69
N PRO A 299 -18.15 5.58 -10.42
CA PRO A 299 -18.43 6.69 -11.35
C PRO A 299 -17.24 7.60 -11.62
N LYS A 300 -16.22 7.61 -10.77
CA LYS A 300 -15.00 8.41 -10.93
C LYS A 300 -13.83 7.63 -11.52
N LEU A 301 -14.02 6.36 -11.86
CA LEU A 301 -12.95 5.53 -12.38
C LEU A 301 -12.43 6.09 -13.70
N ASN A 302 -11.15 6.47 -13.71
CA ASN A 302 -10.47 7.01 -14.88
C ASN A 302 -9.30 6.13 -15.36
N THR A 303 -8.78 5.27 -14.48
CA THR A 303 -7.67 4.36 -14.79
C THR A 303 -8.04 2.93 -14.44
N LEU A 304 -8.00 2.07 -15.44
CA LEU A 304 -8.19 0.63 -15.30
C LEU A 304 -6.92 -0.08 -15.75
N SER A 305 -6.37 -0.93 -14.89
CA SER A 305 -5.17 -1.72 -15.19
C SER A 305 -5.43 -3.20 -14.99
N PHE A 306 -5.12 -3.99 -16.00
CA PHE A 306 -5.14 -5.45 -15.92
C PHE A 306 -3.74 -6.00 -16.18
N THR A 307 -3.36 -6.98 -15.39
CA THR A 307 -2.16 -7.78 -15.64
C THR A 307 -2.54 -9.23 -15.64
N GLU A 308 -2.27 -9.93 -16.73
CA GLU A 308 -2.43 -11.37 -16.82
C GLU A 308 -1.12 -12.03 -16.38
N GLU A 309 -1.12 -12.71 -15.24
CA GLU A 309 0.07 -13.42 -14.74
C GLU A 309 -0.06 -14.95 -14.85
N GLY A 310 -1.26 -15.46 -15.05
CA GLY A 310 -1.55 -16.89 -15.27
C GLY A 310 -2.48 -17.11 -16.46
N VAL A 311 -2.10 -18.02 -17.32
CA VAL A 311 -2.95 -18.37 -18.46
C VAL A 311 -3.95 -19.41 -17.97
N VAL A 312 -5.26 -19.15 -18.00
CA VAL A 312 -6.25 -20.15 -18.40
C VAL A 312 -7.65 -19.54 -18.52
N GLY A 313 -8.30 -19.70 -19.66
CA GLY A 313 -9.74 -19.97 -19.72
C GLY A 313 -10.66 -18.82 -20.12
N VAL A 314 -10.22 -17.58 -20.25
CA VAL A 314 -11.09 -16.53 -20.76
C VAL A 314 -10.68 -16.13 -22.17
N THR A 315 -11.64 -16.21 -23.08
CA THR A 315 -11.45 -15.76 -24.45
C THR A 315 -11.40 -14.24 -24.52
N VAL A 316 -10.74 -13.69 -25.54
CA VAL A 316 -10.72 -12.23 -25.81
C VAL A 316 -12.13 -11.64 -25.82
N SER A 317 -13.10 -12.37 -26.37
CA SER A 317 -14.51 -11.93 -26.38
C SER A 317 -15.14 -11.80 -24.98
N GLY A 318 -14.77 -12.67 -24.04
CA GLY A 318 -15.22 -12.57 -22.63
C GLY A 318 -14.67 -11.31 -21.93
N TRP A 319 -13.40 -11.01 -22.16
CA TRP A 319 -12.77 -9.78 -21.72
C TRP A 319 -13.41 -8.53 -22.32
N ALA A 320 -13.66 -8.56 -23.63
CA ALA A 320 -14.23 -7.43 -24.34
C ALA A 320 -15.57 -6.99 -23.73
N GLY A 321 -16.43 -7.93 -23.34
CA GLY A 321 -17.70 -7.62 -22.70
C GLY A 321 -17.56 -6.85 -21.39
N ALA A 322 -16.61 -7.24 -20.54
CA ALA A 322 -16.35 -6.54 -19.28
C ALA A 322 -15.73 -5.16 -19.50
N ILE A 323 -14.68 -5.09 -20.31
CA ILE A 323 -13.97 -3.84 -20.56
C ILE A 323 -14.86 -2.84 -21.32
N ARG A 324 -15.69 -3.31 -22.25
CA ARG A 324 -16.62 -2.46 -23.03
C ARG A 324 -17.48 -1.59 -22.12
N ARG A 325 -18.03 -2.15 -21.04
CA ARG A 325 -18.82 -1.38 -20.08
C ARG A 325 -18.00 -0.27 -19.42
N PHE A 326 -16.77 -0.57 -18.99
CA PHE A 326 -15.91 0.45 -18.42
C PHE A 326 -15.50 1.51 -19.43
N LEU A 327 -15.16 1.11 -20.64
CA LEU A 327 -14.78 2.03 -21.71
C LEU A 327 -15.96 2.88 -22.21
N SER A 328 -17.19 2.41 -22.02
CA SER A 328 -18.39 3.20 -22.26
C SER A 328 -18.60 4.30 -21.22
N HIS A 329 -17.90 4.24 -20.10
CA HIS A 329 -17.95 5.30 -19.10
C HIS A 329 -17.10 6.51 -19.55
N PRO A 330 -17.67 7.72 -19.66
CA PRO A 330 -16.97 8.88 -20.24
C PRO A 330 -15.76 9.36 -19.44
N GLY A 331 -15.61 8.89 -18.22
CA GLY A 331 -14.48 9.23 -17.33
C GLY A 331 -13.22 8.42 -17.58
N ILE A 332 -13.29 7.26 -18.25
CA ILE A 332 -12.10 6.41 -18.43
C ILE A 332 -11.20 6.96 -19.52
N LYS A 333 -10.02 7.37 -19.12
CA LYS A 333 -9.02 7.97 -20.00
C LYS A 333 -7.80 7.08 -20.19
N ARG A 334 -7.52 6.18 -19.25
CA ARG A 334 -6.31 5.35 -19.24
C ARG A 334 -6.64 3.89 -19.07
N LEU A 335 -6.16 3.07 -20.00
CA LEU A 335 -6.22 1.61 -19.96
C LEU A 335 -4.79 1.06 -19.97
N GLU A 336 -4.46 0.23 -18.99
CA GLU A 336 -3.18 -0.47 -18.91
C GLU A 336 -3.44 -1.98 -19.07
N LEU A 337 -2.90 -2.56 -20.13
CA LEU A 337 -2.92 -4.00 -20.40
C LEU A 337 -1.50 -4.53 -20.30
N ARG A 338 -1.20 -5.23 -19.22
CA ARG A 338 0.15 -5.72 -18.93
C ARG A 338 0.21 -7.21 -19.08
N ARG A 339 1.17 -7.71 -19.87
CA ARG A 339 1.38 -9.13 -20.14
C ARG A 339 0.17 -9.88 -20.71
N THR A 340 -0.76 -9.14 -21.31
CA THR A 340 -1.89 -9.72 -22.05
C THR A 340 -1.43 -10.08 -23.44
N ARG A 341 -1.47 -11.38 -23.79
CA ARG A 341 -1.04 -11.86 -25.11
C ARG A 341 -1.86 -11.29 -26.26
N GLU A 342 -3.10 -10.96 -26.00
CA GLU A 342 -4.08 -10.52 -27.00
C GLU A 342 -4.61 -9.11 -26.70
N GLY A 343 -3.80 -8.27 -26.04
CA GLY A 343 -4.25 -6.93 -25.57
C GLY A 343 -4.69 -6.02 -26.71
N ALA A 344 -4.03 -6.04 -27.84
CA ALA A 344 -4.41 -5.23 -29.00
C ALA A 344 -5.66 -5.79 -29.71
N ALA A 345 -5.80 -7.11 -29.80
CA ALA A 345 -7.02 -7.74 -30.31
C ALA A 345 -8.24 -7.41 -29.42
N LEU A 346 -8.05 -7.38 -28.10
CA LEU A 346 -9.06 -6.92 -27.15
C LEU A 346 -9.50 -5.49 -27.43
N LEU A 347 -8.55 -4.57 -27.65
CA LEU A 347 -8.85 -3.19 -28.00
C LEU A 347 -9.61 -3.07 -29.33
N ALA A 348 -9.32 -3.90 -30.30
CA ALA A 348 -10.07 -3.92 -31.57
C ALA A 348 -11.56 -4.25 -31.34
N LEU A 349 -11.84 -5.20 -30.44
CA LEU A 349 -13.23 -5.60 -30.13
C LEU A 349 -14.02 -4.53 -29.36
N VAL A 350 -13.35 -3.60 -28.72
CA VAL A 350 -13.99 -2.51 -27.94
C VAL A 350 -13.78 -1.14 -28.58
N GLY A 351 -13.25 -1.09 -29.80
CA GLY A 351 -12.88 0.14 -30.49
C GLY A 351 -14.00 1.15 -30.68
N ASP A 352 -15.23 0.70 -30.81
CA ASP A 352 -16.42 1.54 -30.93
C ASP A 352 -16.77 2.30 -29.63
N VAL A 353 -16.33 1.82 -28.47
CA VAL A 353 -16.58 2.45 -27.17
C VAL A 353 -15.31 3.06 -26.55
N ALA A 354 -14.17 2.80 -27.14
CA ALA A 354 -12.85 3.26 -26.63
C ALA A 354 -12.50 4.70 -27.05
N GLY A 355 -13.43 5.43 -27.67
CA GLY A 355 -13.20 6.79 -28.19
C GLY A 355 -12.80 7.85 -27.15
N THR A 356 -12.94 7.55 -25.86
CA THR A 356 -12.54 8.44 -24.76
C THR A 356 -11.11 8.18 -24.26
N LEU A 357 -10.47 7.08 -24.69
CA LEU A 357 -9.14 6.72 -24.21
C LEU A 357 -8.10 7.73 -24.71
N GLU A 358 -7.39 8.34 -23.79
CA GLU A 358 -6.27 9.23 -24.07
C GLU A 358 -4.93 8.49 -24.05
N ARG A 359 -4.85 7.40 -23.25
CA ARG A 359 -3.61 6.63 -23.06
C ARG A 359 -3.89 5.15 -22.94
N VAL A 360 -3.10 4.37 -23.68
CA VAL A 360 -3.07 2.91 -23.60
C VAL A 360 -1.65 2.45 -23.27
N GLU A 361 -1.49 1.59 -22.29
CA GLU A 361 -0.22 0.94 -21.98
C GLU A 361 -0.30 -0.54 -22.38
N LEU A 362 0.51 -0.93 -23.35
CA LEU A 362 0.63 -2.31 -23.84
C LEU A 362 1.99 -2.86 -23.42
N ILE A 363 2.02 -3.68 -22.38
CA ILE A 363 3.26 -4.25 -21.86
C ILE A 363 3.30 -5.74 -22.13
N GLY A 364 4.30 -6.17 -22.89
CA GLY A 364 4.44 -7.57 -23.31
C GLY A 364 3.57 -7.99 -24.49
N THR A 365 2.98 -7.02 -25.21
CA THR A 365 2.19 -7.26 -26.43
C THR A 365 3.12 -7.41 -27.64
N PRO A 366 2.96 -8.42 -28.48
CA PRO A 366 3.76 -8.58 -29.71
C PRO A 366 3.52 -7.47 -30.71
N ALA A 367 4.55 -7.13 -31.52
CA ALA A 367 4.43 -6.11 -32.55
C ALA A 367 3.38 -6.46 -33.62
N SER A 368 3.14 -7.74 -33.88
CA SER A 368 2.10 -8.23 -34.81
C SER A 368 0.67 -7.81 -34.42
N GLU A 369 0.44 -7.50 -33.16
CA GLU A 369 -0.87 -7.12 -32.64
C GLU A 369 -1.21 -5.63 -32.87
N VAL A 370 -0.25 -4.80 -33.29
CA VAL A 370 -0.40 -3.34 -33.38
C VAL A 370 -1.48 -2.92 -34.38
N GLU A 371 -1.67 -3.68 -35.46
CA GLU A 371 -2.70 -3.39 -36.45
C GLU A 371 -4.12 -3.33 -35.85
N HIS A 372 -4.35 -4.04 -34.74
CA HIS A 372 -5.62 -3.98 -34.02
C HIS A 372 -5.89 -2.62 -33.34
N LEU A 373 -4.89 -1.74 -33.24
CA LEU A 373 -5.08 -0.37 -32.72
C LEU A 373 -5.61 0.59 -33.80
N ARG A 374 -5.64 0.19 -35.07
CA ARG A 374 -6.07 1.03 -36.20
C ARG A 374 -7.45 1.69 -35.97
N PRO A 375 -8.46 1.00 -35.43
CA PRO A 375 -9.76 1.61 -35.15
C PRO A 375 -9.72 2.75 -34.11
N LEU A 376 -8.73 2.72 -33.22
CA LEU A 376 -8.59 3.67 -32.10
C LEU A 376 -7.71 4.87 -32.45
N ARG A 377 -7.13 4.91 -33.65
CA ARG A 377 -6.15 5.90 -34.07
C ARG A 377 -6.61 7.35 -33.83
N ALA A 378 -7.88 7.65 -34.04
CA ALA A 378 -8.39 9.01 -33.92
C ALA A 378 -8.50 9.50 -32.45
N SER A 379 -8.67 8.59 -31.48
CA SER A 379 -8.86 8.92 -30.07
C SER A 379 -7.59 8.79 -29.23
N LEU A 380 -6.68 7.88 -29.59
CA LEU A 380 -5.46 7.64 -28.83
C LEU A 380 -4.45 8.78 -29.02
N LYS A 381 -4.02 9.39 -27.92
CA LYS A 381 -2.96 10.39 -27.89
C LYS A 381 -1.60 9.76 -27.61
N HIS A 382 -1.57 8.75 -26.75
CA HIS A 382 -0.34 8.14 -26.30
C HIS A 382 -0.48 6.62 -26.23
N VAL A 383 0.50 5.90 -26.76
CA VAL A 383 0.67 4.47 -26.57
C VAL A 383 2.02 4.22 -25.93
N VAL A 384 2.00 3.62 -24.72
CA VAL A 384 3.21 3.24 -24.00
C VAL A 384 3.38 1.74 -24.10
N PHE A 385 4.59 1.29 -24.36
CA PHE A 385 4.88 -0.13 -24.46
C PHE A 385 6.21 -0.49 -23.78
N GLU A 386 6.30 -1.72 -23.29
CA GLU A 386 7.54 -2.33 -22.80
C GLU A 386 7.62 -3.73 -23.42
N CYS A 387 8.44 -3.89 -24.45
CA CYS A 387 8.57 -5.16 -25.18
C CYS A 387 10.04 -5.36 -25.58
N PRO A 388 10.54 -6.61 -25.62
CA PRO A 388 11.85 -6.94 -26.20
C PRO A 388 12.01 -6.51 -27.66
N GLU A 389 10.91 -6.41 -28.41
CA GLU A 389 10.85 -6.00 -29.82
C GLU A 389 10.49 -4.51 -29.97
N SER A 390 10.88 -3.69 -29.02
CA SER A 390 10.43 -2.29 -28.93
C SER A 390 10.62 -1.46 -30.20
N ALA A 391 11.72 -1.67 -30.95
CA ALA A 391 11.98 -0.93 -32.18
C ALA A 391 11.01 -1.33 -33.32
N ALA A 392 10.62 -2.61 -33.41
CA ALA A 392 9.64 -3.05 -34.40
C ALA A 392 8.25 -2.53 -34.07
N LEU A 393 7.89 -2.58 -32.80
CA LEU A 393 6.60 -2.07 -32.27
C LEU A 393 6.50 -0.55 -32.44
N ALA A 394 7.56 0.19 -32.17
CA ALA A 394 7.60 1.65 -32.35
C ALA A 394 7.37 2.03 -33.83
N ARG A 395 8.05 1.36 -34.77
CA ARG A 395 7.84 1.56 -36.21
C ARG A 395 6.43 1.23 -36.67
N ALA A 396 5.85 0.16 -36.12
CA ALA A 396 4.48 -0.21 -36.45
C ALA A 396 3.45 0.80 -35.91
N LEU A 397 3.66 1.37 -34.72
CA LEU A 397 2.82 2.43 -34.17
C LEU A 397 2.97 3.74 -34.97
N GLU A 398 4.18 4.08 -35.34
CA GLU A 398 4.46 5.25 -36.18
C GLU A 398 3.79 5.13 -37.56
N ALA A 399 3.81 3.94 -38.17
CA ALA A 399 3.09 3.66 -39.42
C ALA A 399 1.56 3.85 -39.27
N LEU A 400 1.02 3.68 -38.08
CA LEU A 400 -0.38 3.99 -37.77
C LEU A 400 -0.61 5.48 -37.43
N GLY A 401 0.46 6.29 -37.36
CA GLY A 401 0.41 7.69 -36.96
C GLY A 401 0.11 7.88 -35.46
N LEU A 402 0.47 6.89 -34.62
CA LEU A 402 0.34 6.93 -33.17
C LEU A 402 1.67 7.34 -32.55
N THR A 403 1.62 8.21 -31.54
CA THR A 403 2.81 8.56 -30.75
C THR A 403 3.16 7.41 -29.83
N ALA A 404 4.36 6.86 -30.00
CA ALA A 404 4.88 5.77 -29.17
C ALA A 404 5.77 6.32 -28.06
N GLU A 405 5.46 6.01 -26.82
CA GLU A 405 6.34 6.22 -25.66
C GLU A 405 6.83 4.85 -25.20
N GLY A 406 8.11 4.61 -25.26
CA GLY A 406 8.67 3.35 -24.77
C GLY A 406 10.15 3.50 -24.42
N PRO A 407 10.68 2.58 -23.61
CA PRO A 407 12.10 2.60 -23.32
C PRO A 407 12.89 2.32 -24.60
N THR A 408 13.96 3.09 -24.80
CA THR A 408 14.93 2.78 -25.87
C THR A 408 15.59 1.42 -25.60
N GLU A 409 16.11 0.79 -26.65
CA GLU A 409 16.83 -0.48 -26.51
C GLU A 409 17.99 -0.38 -25.51
N GLU A 410 18.70 0.74 -25.49
CA GLU A 410 19.74 1.04 -24.51
C GLU A 410 19.21 1.12 -23.08
N ALA A 411 18.04 1.72 -22.87
CA ALA A 411 17.42 1.80 -21.56
C ALA A 411 16.93 0.42 -21.06
N LEU A 412 16.44 -0.42 -21.97
CA LEU A 412 16.06 -1.83 -21.68
C LEU A 412 17.28 -2.66 -21.31
N GLU A 413 18.35 -2.58 -22.08
CA GLU A 413 19.60 -3.28 -21.77
C GLU A 413 20.24 -2.77 -20.46
N ALA A 414 20.21 -1.46 -20.21
CA ALA A 414 20.66 -0.89 -18.94
C ALA A 414 19.82 -1.40 -17.76
N LYS A 415 18.50 -1.54 -17.93
CA LYS A 415 17.60 -2.09 -16.91
C LYS A 415 17.88 -3.58 -16.66
N LYS A 416 18.10 -4.38 -17.71
CA LYS A 416 18.50 -5.78 -17.61
C LYS A 416 19.84 -5.94 -16.89
N ARG A 417 20.86 -5.14 -17.25
CA ARG A 417 22.17 -5.14 -16.59
C ARG A 417 22.05 -4.78 -15.10
N LYS A 418 21.27 -3.76 -14.76
CA LYS A 418 21.00 -3.39 -13.37
C LYS A 418 20.28 -4.49 -12.60
N ALA A 419 19.28 -5.13 -13.20
CA ALA A 419 18.54 -6.24 -12.59
C ALA A 419 19.47 -7.46 -12.35
N LYS A 420 20.31 -7.81 -13.33
CA LYS A 420 21.31 -8.88 -13.22
C LYS A 420 22.32 -8.57 -12.11
N ALA A 421 22.89 -7.37 -12.09
CA ALA A 421 23.85 -6.95 -11.07
C ALA A 421 23.22 -6.91 -9.65
N ARG A 422 21.92 -6.57 -9.54
CA ARG A 422 21.18 -6.62 -8.28
C ARG A 422 20.97 -8.06 -7.81
N ALA A 423 20.61 -8.96 -8.72
CA ALA A 423 20.45 -10.39 -8.43
C ALA A 423 21.77 -11.04 -8.01
N GLU A 424 22.88 -10.74 -8.70
CA GLU A 424 24.22 -11.21 -8.35
C GLU A 424 24.68 -10.71 -6.97
N ARG A 425 24.41 -9.43 -6.64
CA ARG A 425 24.70 -8.87 -5.30
C ARG A 425 23.83 -9.50 -4.22
N ALA A 426 22.57 -9.80 -4.51
CA ALA A 426 21.67 -10.47 -3.58
C ALA A 426 22.11 -11.92 -3.32
N ALA A 427 22.49 -12.65 -4.37
CA ALA A 427 23.03 -14.01 -4.28
C ALA A 427 24.36 -14.05 -3.48
N ARG A 428 25.24 -13.06 -3.70
CA ARG A 428 26.50 -12.96 -2.98
C ARG A 428 26.30 -12.67 -1.49
N ARG A 429 25.35 -11.81 -1.14
CA ARG A 429 24.97 -11.55 0.26
C ARG A 429 24.37 -12.76 0.93
N ALA A 430 23.51 -13.50 0.24
CA ALA A 430 22.93 -14.73 0.75
C ALA A 430 24.01 -15.80 1.01
N ALA A 431 25.02 -15.92 0.15
CA ALA A 431 26.15 -16.82 0.36
C ALA A 431 27.07 -16.38 1.52
N GLU A 432 27.29 -15.05 1.68
CA GLU A 432 28.08 -14.50 2.79
C GLU A 432 27.35 -14.63 4.16
N ASP A 433 26.03 -14.66 4.17
CA ASP A 433 25.23 -14.90 5.38
C ASP A 433 25.17 -16.40 5.73
N ASP A 434 25.17 -17.31 4.75
CA ASP A 434 25.21 -18.77 4.96
C ASP A 434 26.57 -19.21 5.58
N ASP A 435 27.68 -18.66 5.11
CA ASP A 435 29.02 -18.91 5.66
C ASP A 435 29.17 -18.43 7.14
N ARG A 436 28.34 -17.49 7.60
CA ARG A 436 28.34 -17.03 9.00
C ARG A 436 27.60 -17.96 9.97
N TYR A 437 26.68 -18.77 9.46
CA TYR A 437 25.92 -19.71 10.29
C TYR A 437 26.61 -21.05 10.48
N ASP A 438 27.48 -21.46 9.56
CA ASP A 438 28.26 -22.72 9.70
C ASP A 438 29.43 -22.64 10.69
N GLY A 439 29.75 -21.45 11.22
CA GLY A 439 30.84 -21.21 12.17
C GLY A 439 30.48 -21.25 13.66
N VAL A 440 29.26 -21.61 14.03
CA VAL A 440 28.80 -21.59 15.45
C VAL A 440 28.22 -22.95 15.87
N VAL A 441 28.86 -24.04 15.46
CA VAL A 441 28.65 -25.37 16.03
C VAL A 441 30.02 -25.96 16.38
N GLU A 442 30.57 -25.52 17.49
CA GLU A 442 31.50 -26.29 18.32
C GLU A 442 31.28 -25.96 19.81
#